data_9eecb309ba3706d1aa65da0294edaa96
#
_entry.id   9eecb309ba3706d1aa65da0294edaa96
#
_cell.length_a   1.000
_cell.length_b   1.000
_cell.length_c   1.000
_cell.angle_alpha   90.00
_cell.angle_beta   90.00
_cell.angle_gamma   90.00
#
_symmetry.space_group_name_H-M   'P 1'
#
loop_
_entity.id
_entity.type
_entity.pdbx_description
1 polymer ?
#
loop_
_entity_poly.entity_id
_entity_poly.type
_entity_poly.pdbx_seq_one_letter_code
_entity_poly.pdbx_strand_id
1 'polypeptide(L)'
;MGIHPLAGTLAPADLLIDVEKLERAYHDRQPDLADPNQLVSFGTSGHRGTPLNGSFTAAHVLAITQAICEYRRGQHIDGPLFMGMDSHAVSAPAQHHALEVLAGNGIETIIQANQGVTPTPAISRAILVHNRDRKTYWADGIVVTPSHNPPADGGFKYNPPNGGPADTDVTGWIQRRANTLLLNGNRDVKRVPFDAALKASTTRQADFIGPYVHDVAAVIDMDVIRSAGLNIGIDPLGGAAVGYWAPITEQYRLNITVVNPQLDPTFRFMTVDHDGKIRMDCSSPYAMAGLVKLKDQFDIAFGNDPDADRHGIVTRSMGLMNPNHYLAVAVRYLLTHRPEWSTTAAVGKTLVSSGLIDQVVHHLGRTLWEVPVGFKWFTPGLLDGSCCFAGEESAGASFLCQDGTVWTTDKDGLLLGLLAAEMTARTGKDPGEHYGELAAQFGTPYYIRIDAPATPDQKNRLGKLSPEDVPVTKLAGEPVVAKLTRAPGNDALIGGLKVVTKNGWFAARPSGTENIYKLYAESLKNESHLDAIVNEAQDIIRQALAGLE
;
A
#
# COMPACT_ATOMS: atom_id res chain seq x y z
N MET A 1 -20.76 -11.06 0.01
CA MET A 1 -21.01 -11.29 1.46
C MET A 1 -21.83 -10.13 1.99
N GLY A 2 -22.80 -10.36 2.91
CA GLY A 2 -23.56 -9.28 3.52
C GLY A 2 -22.69 -8.41 4.43
N ILE A 3 -23.05 -7.14 4.61
CA ILE A 3 -22.40 -6.22 5.55
C ILE A 3 -22.65 -6.71 6.98
N HIS A 4 -21.60 -6.79 7.80
CA HIS A 4 -21.71 -7.23 9.18
C HIS A 4 -22.56 -6.24 10.03
N PRO A 5 -23.41 -6.71 10.97
CA PRO A 5 -24.30 -5.83 11.75
C PRO A 5 -23.58 -4.75 12.58
N LEU A 6 -22.33 -4.99 12.98
CA LEU A 6 -21.51 -4.02 13.72
C LEU A 6 -20.71 -3.07 12.84
N ALA A 7 -20.78 -3.19 11.51
CA ALA A 7 -20.00 -2.35 10.60
C ALA A 7 -20.26 -0.85 10.83
N GLY A 8 -19.19 -0.07 10.99
CA GLY A 8 -19.24 1.37 11.28
C GLY A 8 -19.57 1.74 12.73
N THR A 9 -19.69 0.75 13.63
CA THR A 9 -19.83 0.98 15.08
C THR A 9 -18.49 0.77 15.79
N LEU A 10 -18.29 1.42 16.94
CA LEU A 10 -17.08 1.20 17.75
C LEU A 10 -16.96 -0.29 18.12
N ALA A 11 -15.74 -0.82 18.04
CA ALA A 11 -15.48 -2.22 18.34
C ALA A 11 -15.81 -2.55 19.81
N PRO A 12 -16.68 -3.54 20.09
CA PRO A 12 -16.96 -3.97 21.45
C PRO A 12 -15.75 -4.71 22.05
N ALA A 13 -15.66 -4.75 23.40
CA ALA A 13 -14.50 -5.25 24.11
C ALA A 13 -14.14 -6.71 23.80
N ASP A 14 -15.11 -7.55 23.46
CA ASP A 14 -14.93 -8.95 23.09
C ASP A 14 -14.33 -9.18 21.69
N LEU A 15 -14.31 -8.16 20.85
CA LEU A 15 -13.59 -8.16 19.56
C LEU A 15 -12.14 -7.70 19.68
N LEU A 16 -11.73 -7.12 20.81
CA LEU A 16 -10.36 -6.68 21.00
C LEU A 16 -9.43 -7.88 21.18
N ILE A 17 -8.24 -7.78 20.61
CA ILE A 17 -7.21 -8.81 20.80
C ILE A 17 -6.71 -8.83 22.24
N ASP A 18 -6.38 -10.02 22.72
CA ASP A 18 -5.55 -10.23 23.91
C ASP A 18 -4.08 -10.18 23.46
N VAL A 19 -3.43 -9.03 23.72
CA VAL A 19 -2.05 -8.75 23.30
C VAL A 19 -1.08 -9.77 23.88
N GLU A 20 -1.19 -10.08 25.17
CA GLU A 20 -0.28 -11.05 25.83
C GLU A 20 -0.41 -12.47 25.24
N LYS A 21 -1.63 -12.89 24.93
CA LYS A 21 -1.88 -14.17 24.27
C LYS A 21 -1.31 -14.19 22.86
N LEU A 22 -1.45 -13.09 22.15
CA LEU A 22 -0.92 -12.95 20.78
C LEU A 22 0.61 -12.98 20.75
N GLU A 23 1.27 -12.25 21.67
CA GLU A 23 2.72 -12.23 21.79
C GLU A 23 3.26 -13.60 22.23
N ARG A 24 2.61 -14.27 23.19
CA ARG A 24 2.97 -15.65 23.55
C ARG A 24 2.89 -16.57 22.34
N ALA A 25 1.80 -16.49 21.57
CA ALA A 25 1.65 -17.31 20.37
C ALA A 25 2.74 -17.00 19.33
N TYR A 26 3.13 -15.72 19.18
CA TYR A 26 4.22 -15.30 18.30
C TYR A 26 5.56 -15.94 18.70
N HIS A 27 5.89 -15.99 19.98
CA HIS A 27 7.15 -16.54 20.48
C HIS A 27 7.19 -18.07 20.51
N ASP A 28 6.10 -18.70 20.98
CA ASP A 28 6.11 -20.10 21.36
C ASP A 28 5.65 -21.04 20.25
N ARG A 29 4.77 -20.53 19.36
CA ARG A 29 4.19 -21.37 18.32
C ARG A 29 5.19 -21.64 17.20
N GLN A 30 5.36 -22.91 16.87
CA GLN A 30 6.09 -23.33 15.69
C GLN A 30 5.13 -23.50 14.50
N PRO A 31 5.51 -23.08 13.29
CA PRO A 31 4.69 -23.31 12.10
C PRO A 31 4.63 -24.80 11.79
N ASP A 32 3.45 -25.27 11.35
CA ASP A 32 3.31 -26.60 10.74
C ASP A 32 3.84 -26.55 9.31
N LEU A 33 5.02 -27.12 9.10
CA LEU A 33 5.73 -27.07 7.81
C LEU A 33 5.09 -28.00 6.76
N ALA A 34 4.11 -28.84 7.14
CA ALA A 34 3.29 -29.61 6.20
C ALA A 34 2.11 -28.79 5.64
N ASP A 35 1.72 -27.69 6.33
CA ASP A 35 0.67 -26.79 5.88
C ASP A 35 1.26 -25.65 5.04
N PRO A 36 0.99 -25.59 3.71
CA PRO A 36 1.50 -24.52 2.85
C PRO A 36 1.09 -23.10 3.31
N ASN A 37 -0.02 -22.96 4.05
CA ASN A 37 -0.49 -21.66 4.54
C ASN A 37 0.34 -21.15 5.74
N GLN A 38 1.15 -22.01 6.33
CA GLN A 38 2.07 -21.67 7.42
C GLN A 38 3.54 -21.56 6.95
N LEU A 39 3.79 -21.64 5.67
CA LEU A 39 5.10 -21.33 5.09
C LEU A 39 5.26 -19.84 4.82
N VAL A 40 6.51 -19.38 4.66
CA VAL A 40 6.76 -18.02 4.18
C VAL A 40 6.19 -17.88 2.78
N SER A 41 5.29 -16.90 2.61
CA SER A 41 4.72 -16.54 1.31
C SER A 41 4.69 -15.02 1.18
N PHE A 42 5.41 -14.49 0.19
CA PHE A 42 5.37 -13.07 -0.12
C PHE A 42 4.19 -12.78 -1.05
N GLY A 43 3.27 -11.94 -0.54
CA GLY A 43 2.20 -11.36 -1.35
C GLY A 43 2.72 -10.18 -2.20
N THR A 44 1.81 -9.25 -2.52
CA THR A 44 2.15 -8.05 -3.32
C THR A 44 3.21 -7.15 -2.65
N SER A 45 3.25 -7.13 -1.31
CA SER A 45 4.12 -6.22 -0.54
C SER A 45 4.62 -6.84 0.77
N GLY A 46 5.06 -8.08 0.76
CA GLY A 46 5.65 -8.72 1.94
C GLY A 46 4.94 -10.00 2.38
N HIS A 47 5.52 -10.66 3.38
CA HIS A 47 4.91 -11.79 4.08
C HIS A 47 3.99 -11.28 5.18
N ARG A 48 2.76 -11.79 5.26
CA ARG A 48 1.76 -11.45 6.27
C ARG A 48 1.08 -12.70 6.81
N GLY A 49 0.65 -12.63 8.05
CA GLY A 49 -0.08 -13.72 8.69
C GLY A 49 -0.37 -13.40 10.15
N THR A 50 -0.88 -14.38 10.90
CA THR A 50 -1.16 -14.23 12.32
C THR A 50 -0.46 -15.31 13.15
N PRO A 51 0.05 -14.98 14.34
CA PRO A 51 0.56 -15.98 15.28
C PRO A 51 -0.48 -17.02 15.66
N LEU A 52 -1.76 -16.63 15.70
CA LEU A 52 -2.85 -17.46 16.18
C LEU A 52 -3.08 -18.73 15.33
N ASN A 53 -2.75 -18.71 14.06
CA ASN A 53 -2.80 -19.89 13.19
C ASN A 53 -1.41 -20.41 12.77
N GLY A 54 -0.31 -19.79 13.25
CA GLY A 54 1.06 -20.20 12.95
C GLY A 54 1.61 -19.67 11.63
N SER A 55 0.94 -18.73 10.96
CA SER A 55 1.41 -18.16 9.68
C SER A 55 2.33 -16.94 9.83
N PHE A 56 2.50 -16.39 11.05
CA PHE A 56 3.47 -15.34 11.36
C PHE A 56 4.00 -15.51 12.77
N THR A 57 5.19 -16.07 12.93
CA THR A 57 5.82 -16.39 14.21
C THR A 57 7.27 -15.92 14.24
N ALA A 58 7.91 -15.97 15.41
CA ALA A 58 9.33 -15.69 15.56
C ALA A 58 10.19 -16.51 14.56
N ALA A 59 9.81 -17.78 14.32
CA ALA A 59 10.54 -18.64 13.38
C ALA A 59 10.54 -18.08 11.95
N HIS A 60 9.43 -17.50 11.49
CA HIS A 60 9.32 -16.85 10.17
C HIS A 60 10.23 -15.64 10.08
N VAL A 61 10.17 -14.73 11.06
CA VAL A 61 10.98 -13.51 11.08
C VAL A 61 12.47 -13.82 11.09
N LEU A 62 12.89 -14.80 11.90
CA LEU A 62 14.28 -15.27 11.92
C LEU A 62 14.74 -15.79 10.55
N ALA A 63 13.92 -16.64 9.91
CA ALA A 63 14.21 -17.22 8.60
C ALA A 63 14.27 -16.15 7.48
N ILE A 64 13.26 -15.26 7.44
CA ILE A 64 13.18 -14.19 6.43
C ILE A 64 14.36 -13.23 6.58
N THR A 65 14.69 -12.82 7.80
CA THR A 65 15.80 -11.89 8.04
C THR A 65 17.14 -12.51 7.66
N GLN A 66 17.36 -13.79 8.00
CA GLN A 66 18.58 -14.50 7.56
C GLN A 66 18.64 -14.61 6.04
N ALA A 67 17.54 -14.91 5.38
CA ALA A 67 17.48 -14.94 3.92
C ALA A 67 17.81 -13.57 3.31
N ILE A 68 17.31 -12.47 3.89
CA ILE A 68 17.67 -11.11 3.46
C ILE A 68 19.17 -10.85 3.64
N CYS A 69 19.76 -11.23 4.78
CA CYS A 69 21.22 -11.08 4.99
C CYS A 69 22.05 -11.81 3.93
N GLU A 70 21.60 -13.01 3.53
CA GLU A 70 22.27 -13.80 2.49
C GLU A 70 22.05 -13.21 1.09
N TYR A 71 20.82 -12.72 0.80
CA TYR A 71 20.52 -12.01 -0.44
C TYR A 71 21.39 -10.77 -0.60
N ARG A 72 21.47 -9.90 0.43
CA ARG A 72 22.32 -8.70 0.45
C ARG A 72 23.77 -9.04 0.12
N ARG A 73 24.30 -10.09 0.74
CA ARG A 73 25.68 -10.55 0.48
C ARG A 73 25.88 -10.98 -0.98
N GLY A 74 24.91 -11.71 -1.54
CA GLY A 74 24.92 -12.15 -2.93
C GLY A 74 24.80 -11.03 -3.94
N GLN A 75 24.13 -9.93 -3.54
CA GLN A 75 23.91 -8.74 -4.38
C GLN A 75 24.91 -7.60 -4.09
N HIS A 76 25.90 -7.82 -3.21
CA HIS A 76 26.86 -6.79 -2.80
C HIS A 76 26.20 -5.51 -2.25
N ILE A 77 25.11 -5.68 -1.50
CA ILE A 77 24.45 -4.59 -0.77
C ILE A 77 25.16 -4.50 0.58
N ASP A 78 26.09 -3.57 0.71
CA ASP A 78 27.03 -3.45 1.83
C ASP A 78 26.85 -2.19 2.69
N GLY A 79 25.93 -1.30 2.32
CA GLY A 79 25.55 -0.14 3.11
C GLY A 79 24.59 -0.47 4.25
N PRO A 80 24.08 0.54 4.97
CA PRO A 80 23.19 0.32 6.10
C PRO A 80 21.83 -0.24 5.67
N LEU A 81 21.21 -1.02 6.55
CA LEU A 81 19.82 -1.42 6.44
C LEU A 81 18.97 -0.50 7.34
N PHE A 82 18.03 0.22 6.75
CA PHE A 82 17.05 1.02 7.49
C PHE A 82 15.87 0.14 7.90
N MET A 83 15.49 0.16 9.19
CA MET A 83 14.40 -0.70 9.66
C MET A 83 13.34 0.11 10.40
N GLY A 84 12.11 0.05 9.88
CA GLY A 84 10.91 0.63 10.48
C GLY A 84 9.94 -0.44 10.98
N MET A 85 8.98 -0.01 11.80
CA MET A 85 7.85 -0.83 12.25
C MET A 85 6.61 0.03 12.44
N ASP A 86 5.45 -0.59 12.32
CA ASP A 86 4.17 0.02 12.69
C ASP A 86 3.75 -0.28 14.13
N SER A 87 2.51 0.01 14.48
CA SER A 87 1.95 -0.10 15.83
C SER A 87 1.24 -1.43 16.13
N HIS A 88 1.23 -2.40 15.23
CA HIS A 88 0.65 -3.71 15.52
C HIS A 88 1.39 -4.42 16.66
N ALA A 89 0.65 -5.18 17.48
CA ALA A 89 1.17 -5.82 18.68
C ALA A 89 2.45 -6.64 18.45
N VAL A 90 2.52 -7.37 17.33
CA VAL A 90 3.67 -8.24 17.03
C VAL A 90 4.78 -7.54 16.23
N SER A 91 4.62 -6.25 15.89
CA SER A 91 5.64 -5.53 15.12
C SER A 91 6.91 -5.28 15.94
N ALA A 92 6.81 -4.87 17.19
CA ALA A 92 7.98 -4.69 18.05
C ALA A 92 8.72 -6.01 18.36
N PRO A 93 8.06 -7.12 18.77
CA PRO A 93 8.72 -8.42 18.89
C PRO A 93 9.39 -8.89 17.60
N ALA A 94 8.77 -8.65 16.44
CA ALA A 94 9.34 -9.02 15.15
C ALA A 94 10.57 -8.17 14.80
N GLN A 95 10.54 -6.86 15.07
CA GLN A 95 11.72 -6.00 14.91
C GLN A 95 12.87 -6.45 15.81
N HIS A 96 12.59 -6.87 17.06
CA HIS A 96 13.61 -7.39 17.97
C HIS A 96 14.31 -8.63 17.40
N HIS A 97 13.55 -9.63 16.92
CA HIS A 97 14.14 -10.83 16.31
C HIS A 97 14.89 -10.53 15.01
N ALA A 98 14.38 -9.58 14.20
CA ALA A 98 15.12 -9.13 13.02
C ALA A 98 16.47 -8.51 13.40
N LEU A 99 16.49 -7.64 14.44
CA LEU A 99 17.71 -7.01 14.91
C LEU A 99 18.73 -8.03 15.45
N GLU A 100 18.27 -9.08 16.16
CA GLU A 100 19.14 -10.18 16.61
C GLU A 100 19.88 -10.85 15.43
N VAL A 101 19.16 -11.10 14.33
CA VAL A 101 19.71 -11.75 13.14
C VAL A 101 20.64 -10.80 12.37
N LEU A 102 20.23 -9.55 12.18
CA LEU A 102 21.03 -8.53 11.49
C LEU A 102 22.36 -8.31 12.21
N ALA A 103 22.33 -8.13 13.53
CA ALA A 103 23.53 -7.99 14.33
C ALA A 103 24.40 -9.27 14.30
N GLY A 104 23.80 -10.47 14.38
CA GLY A 104 24.49 -11.76 14.27
C GLY A 104 25.17 -11.99 12.92
N ASN A 105 24.71 -11.30 11.87
CA ASN A 105 25.31 -11.30 10.53
C ASN A 105 26.22 -10.09 10.27
N GLY A 106 26.42 -9.21 11.25
CA GLY A 106 27.27 -8.03 11.12
C GLY A 106 26.72 -6.94 10.20
N ILE A 107 25.40 -6.89 10.01
CA ILE A 107 24.75 -5.89 9.17
C ILE A 107 24.59 -4.58 9.94
N GLU A 108 25.11 -3.50 9.36
CA GLU A 108 24.83 -2.16 9.90
C GLU A 108 23.34 -1.88 9.77
N THR A 109 22.69 -1.65 10.91
CA THR A 109 21.22 -1.47 10.97
C THR A 109 20.89 -0.15 11.67
N ILE A 110 20.00 0.63 11.06
CA ILE A 110 19.54 1.90 11.59
C ILE A 110 18.04 1.80 11.89
N ILE A 111 17.67 2.03 13.15
CA ILE A 111 16.28 2.02 13.64
C ILE A 111 15.90 3.42 14.16
N GLN A 112 14.58 3.68 14.27
CA GLN A 112 14.10 4.93 14.87
C GLN A 112 14.59 5.08 16.31
N ALA A 113 14.94 6.31 16.67
CA ALA A 113 15.29 6.67 18.04
C ALA A 113 14.20 6.24 19.04
N ASN A 114 14.61 5.81 20.23
CA ASN A 114 13.74 5.27 21.27
C ASN A 114 12.90 4.05 20.81
N GLN A 115 13.36 3.32 19.81
CA GLN A 115 12.65 2.18 19.22
C GLN A 115 11.21 2.55 18.80
N GLY A 116 11.03 3.77 18.30
CA GLY A 116 9.74 4.30 17.87
C GLY A 116 9.23 3.66 16.57
N VAL A 117 7.94 3.85 16.31
CA VAL A 117 7.31 3.45 15.05
C VAL A 117 7.79 4.32 13.88
N THR A 118 7.84 3.74 12.67
CA THR A 118 8.33 4.42 11.47
C THR A 118 7.52 3.97 10.26
N PRO A 119 6.88 4.90 9.54
CA PRO A 119 6.07 4.58 8.37
C PRO A 119 6.91 4.12 7.17
N THR A 120 6.29 3.31 6.31
CA THR A 120 6.88 2.80 5.06
C THR A 120 7.52 3.91 4.21
N PRO A 121 6.87 5.06 3.92
CA PRO A 121 7.48 6.11 3.11
C PRO A 121 8.74 6.73 3.73
N ALA A 122 8.84 6.79 5.05
CA ALA A 122 10.05 7.32 5.69
C ALA A 122 11.26 6.40 5.48
N ILE A 123 11.07 5.08 5.49
CA ILE A 123 12.12 4.12 5.17
C ILE A 123 12.50 4.20 3.68
N SER A 124 11.52 4.25 2.77
CA SER A 124 11.77 4.46 1.35
C SER A 124 12.61 5.73 1.12
N ARG A 125 12.20 6.85 1.73
CA ARG A 125 12.94 8.13 1.63
C ARG A 125 14.36 8.02 2.18
N ALA A 126 14.57 7.39 3.35
CA ALA A 126 15.89 7.22 3.95
C ALA A 126 16.83 6.42 3.04
N ILE A 127 16.34 5.35 2.42
CA ILE A 127 17.10 4.55 1.44
C ILE A 127 17.52 5.44 0.25
N LEU A 128 16.58 6.17 -0.35
CA LEU A 128 16.85 6.99 -1.53
C LEU A 128 17.80 8.16 -1.23
N VAL A 129 17.64 8.81 -0.09
CA VAL A 129 18.55 9.89 0.35
C VAL A 129 19.96 9.35 0.58
N HIS A 130 20.09 8.18 1.23
CA HIS A 130 21.40 7.55 1.42
C HIS A 130 22.03 7.18 0.08
N ASN A 131 21.27 6.59 -0.83
CA ASN A 131 21.77 6.04 -2.09
C ASN A 131 22.01 7.09 -3.19
N ARG A 132 21.54 8.34 -2.98
CA ARG A 132 21.72 9.42 -3.96
C ARG A 132 23.20 9.59 -4.31
N ASP A 133 23.52 9.59 -5.61
CA ASP A 133 24.84 9.77 -6.20
C ASP A 133 25.89 8.71 -5.78
N ARG A 134 25.49 7.65 -5.09
CA ARG A 134 26.40 6.54 -4.70
C ARG A 134 26.49 5.48 -5.80
N LYS A 135 27.67 4.90 -5.92
CA LYS A 135 27.95 3.76 -6.82
C LYS A 135 28.22 2.46 -6.05
N THR A 136 28.45 2.55 -4.75
CA THR A 136 28.73 1.45 -3.82
C THR A 136 28.17 1.81 -2.45
N TYR A 137 28.18 0.88 -1.52
CA TYR A 137 27.69 1.06 -0.16
C TYR A 137 26.18 1.39 -0.16
N TRP A 138 25.43 0.61 -0.96
CA TRP A 138 24.01 0.75 -1.12
C TRP A 138 23.25 0.37 0.15
N ALA A 139 22.36 1.25 0.58
CA ALA A 139 21.38 0.98 1.62
C ALA A 139 20.13 0.30 1.06
N ASP A 140 19.44 -0.44 1.90
CA ASP A 140 18.15 -1.06 1.69
C ASP A 140 17.32 -0.98 2.97
N GLY A 141 16.14 -1.63 3.04
CA GLY A 141 15.31 -1.52 4.23
C GLY A 141 14.37 -2.67 4.48
N ILE A 142 13.91 -2.72 5.72
CA ILE A 142 12.84 -3.61 6.20
C ILE A 142 11.76 -2.75 6.86
N VAL A 143 10.49 -3.04 6.57
CA VAL A 143 9.38 -2.47 7.33
C VAL A 143 8.55 -3.61 7.92
N VAL A 144 8.46 -3.62 9.25
CA VAL A 144 7.70 -4.62 10.01
C VAL A 144 6.27 -4.12 10.16
N THR A 145 5.37 -4.62 9.31
CA THR A 145 3.98 -4.17 9.22
C THR A 145 3.10 -5.12 8.45
N PRO A 146 1.87 -5.40 8.89
CA PRO A 146 0.83 -6.03 8.09
C PRO A 146 -0.04 -4.99 7.34
N SER A 147 0.34 -3.68 7.33
CA SER A 147 -0.44 -2.56 6.79
C SER A 147 -1.80 -2.42 7.49
N HIS A 148 -2.90 -2.36 6.77
CA HIS A 148 -4.28 -2.21 7.27
C HIS A 148 -4.94 -3.51 7.75
N ASN A 149 -4.21 -4.60 7.86
CA ASN A 149 -4.75 -5.89 8.32
C ASN A 149 -5.25 -5.81 9.78
N PRO A 150 -6.08 -6.79 10.22
CA PRO A 150 -6.56 -6.84 11.61
C PRO A 150 -5.44 -6.77 12.66
N PRO A 151 -5.74 -6.30 13.90
CA PRO A 151 -4.76 -6.15 14.98
C PRO A 151 -3.99 -7.43 15.35
N ALA A 152 -4.58 -8.61 15.06
CA ALA A 152 -3.95 -9.89 15.33
C ALA A 152 -2.89 -10.32 14.31
N ASP A 153 -2.73 -9.56 13.24
CA ASP A 153 -1.79 -9.90 12.17
C ASP A 153 -0.42 -9.26 12.39
N GLY A 154 0.59 -9.87 11.78
CA GLY A 154 1.92 -9.32 11.62
C GLY A 154 2.35 -9.35 10.16
N GLY A 155 3.38 -8.60 9.83
CA GLY A 155 3.90 -8.55 8.47
C GLY A 155 5.36 -8.11 8.40
N PHE A 156 6.00 -8.42 7.26
CA PHE A 156 7.41 -8.17 7.06
C PHE A 156 7.67 -7.85 5.58
N LYS A 157 8.07 -6.61 5.31
CA LYS A 157 8.36 -6.09 3.96
C LYS A 157 9.85 -5.89 3.79
N TYR A 158 10.34 -6.04 2.56
CA TYR A 158 11.71 -5.71 2.18
C TYR A 158 11.72 -4.70 1.03
N ASN A 159 12.50 -3.64 1.20
CA ASN A 159 12.71 -2.60 0.20
C ASN A 159 14.18 -2.61 -0.25
N PRO A 160 14.47 -3.03 -1.49
CA PRO A 160 15.83 -3.01 -2.07
C PRO A 160 16.43 -1.59 -2.19
N PRO A 161 17.66 -1.44 -2.68
CA PRO A 161 18.33 -0.14 -2.81
C PRO A 161 17.61 0.92 -3.64
N ASN A 162 16.65 0.53 -4.45
CA ASN A 162 15.77 1.46 -5.19
C ASN A 162 14.66 2.08 -4.32
N GLY A 163 14.57 1.72 -3.02
CA GLY A 163 13.64 2.27 -2.05
C GLY A 163 12.19 1.81 -2.17
N GLY A 164 11.80 1.16 -3.26
CA GLY A 164 10.45 0.67 -3.50
C GLY A 164 10.22 -0.76 -2.99
N PRO A 165 9.00 -1.30 -3.15
CA PRO A 165 8.73 -2.69 -2.83
C PRO A 165 9.57 -3.64 -3.68
N ALA A 166 10.10 -4.70 -3.05
CA ALA A 166 10.92 -5.69 -3.74
C ALA A 166 10.17 -6.39 -4.89
N ASP A 167 10.86 -6.60 -6.01
CA ASP A 167 10.29 -7.28 -7.16
C ASP A 167 10.13 -8.81 -6.92
N THR A 168 9.43 -9.48 -7.83
CA THR A 168 9.03 -10.89 -7.68
C THR A 168 10.22 -11.85 -7.68
N ASP A 169 11.28 -11.56 -8.41
CA ASP A 169 12.52 -12.35 -8.39
C ASP A 169 13.21 -12.26 -7.03
N VAL A 170 13.28 -11.06 -6.44
CA VAL A 170 13.84 -10.80 -5.11
C VAL A 170 13.02 -11.49 -4.04
N THR A 171 11.70 -11.21 -3.99
CA THR A 171 10.81 -11.82 -3.00
C THR A 171 10.74 -13.33 -3.14
N GLY A 172 10.72 -13.84 -4.37
CA GLY A 172 10.73 -15.28 -4.65
C GLY A 172 12.03 -15.96 -4.20
N TRP A 173 13.18 -15.30 -4.34
CA TRP A 173 14.45 -15.83 -3.82
C TRP A 173 14.44 -15.86 -2.29
N ILE A 174 14.05 -14.75 -1.65
CA ILE A 174 13.98 -14.66 -0.18
C ILE A 174 13.01 -15.71 0.37
N GLN A 175 11.82 -15.84 -0.23
CA GLN A 175 10.81 -16.82 0.17
C GLN A 175 11.34 -18.26 0.12
N ARG A 176 11.96 -18.66 -1.00
CA ARG A 176 12.52 -20.02 -1.13
C ARG A 176 13.60 -20.28 -0.11
N ARG A 177 14.51 -19.31 0.11
CA ARG A 177 15.58 -19.44 1.08
C ARG A 177 15.07 -19.48 2.51
N ALA A 178 14.13 -18.60 2.87
CA ALA A 178 13.50 -18.59 4.19
C ALA A 178 12.77 -19.92 4.48
N ASN A 179 12.03 -20.47 3.52
CA ASN A 179 11.41 -21.78 3.68
C ASN A 179 12.41 -22.91 3.85
N THR A 180 13.56 -22.86 3.17
CA THR A 180 14.65 -23.83 3.40
C THR A 180 15.20 -23.73 4.82
N LEU A 181 15.36 -22.52 5.36
CA LEU A 181 15.80 -22.32 6.74
C LEU A 181 14.77 -22.82 7.75
N LEU A 182 13.49 -22.55 7.54
CA LEU A 182 12.40 -23.08 8.37
C LEU A 182 12.39 -24.61 8.38
N LEU A 183 12.44 -25.25 7.23
CA LEU A 183 12.49 -26.73 7.10
C LEU A 183 13.68 -27.33 7.82
N ASN A 184 14.80 -26.62 7.95
CA ASN A 184 15.97 -27.02 8.74
C ASN A 184 15.88 -26.56 10.22
N GLY A 185 14.73 -26.14 10.69
CA GLY A 185 14.52 -25.67 12.07
C GLY A 185 15.33 -24.44 12.44
N ASN A 186 15.61 -23.57 11.48
CA ASN A 186 16.41 -22.34 11.62
C ASN A 186 17.85 -22.54 12.18
N ARG A 187 18.42 -23.72 12.04
CA ARG A 187 19.76 -24.05 12.60
C ARG A 187 20.89 -23.20 12.02
N ASP A 188 20.73 -22.73 10.80
CA ASP A 188 21.73 -21.92 10.08
C ASP A 188 21.51 -20.40 10.29
N VAL A 189 20.50 -20.00 11.06
CA VAL A 189 20.24 -18.59 11.38
C VAL A 189 21.28 -18.11 12.40
N LYS A 190 22.03 -17.10 12.01
CA LYS A 190 23.01 -16.44 12.87
C LYS A 190 22.32 -15.33 13.64
N ARG A 191 22.30 -15.41 14.96
CA ARG A 191 21.71 -14.37 15.81
C ARG A 191 22.48 -14.20 17.11
N VAL A 192 22.31 -13.04 17.73
CA VAL A 192 22.76 -12.72 19.10
C VAL A 192 21.54 -12.36 19.93
N PRO A 193 21.60 -12.45 21.27
CA PRO A 193 20.49 -11.99 22.12
C PRO A 193 20.14 -10.52 21.86
N PHE A 194 18.86 -10.13 22.00
CA PHE A 194 18.35 -8.80 21.67
C PHE A 194 19.14 -7.67 22.38
N ASP A 195 19.41 -7.81 23.69
CA ASP A 195 20.18 -6.80 24.44
C ASP A 195 21.61 -6.60 23.87
N ALA A 196 22.22 -7.66 23.34
CA ALA A 196 23.51 -7.59 22.69
C ALA A 196 23.36 -6.97 21.28
N ALA A 197 22.31 -7.33 20.55
CA ALA A 197 22.01 -6.77 19.24
C ALA A 197 21.79 -5.26 19.31
N LEU A 198 21.00 -4.79 20.28
CA LEU A 198 20.71 -3.37 20.47
C LEU A 198 21.95 -2.54 20.81
N LYS A 199 22.93 -3.16 21.50
CA LYS A 199 24.21 -2.54 21.89
C LYS A 199 25.35 -2.81 20.91
N ALA A 200 25.11 -3.58 19.86
CA ALA A 200 26.13 -3.90 18.87
C ALA A 200 26.62 -2.63 18.15
N SER A 201 27.90 -2.58 17.81
CA SER A 201 28.47 -1.47 17.03
C SER A 201 27.84 -1.30 15.66
N THR A 202 27.18 -2.34 15.16
CA THR A 202 26.43 -2.35 13.91
C THR A 202 25.02 -1.82 14.04
N THR A 203 24.49 -1.62 15.26
CA THR A 203 23.14 -1.09 15.49
C THR A 203 23.23 0.38 15.87
N ARG A 204 22.49 1.22 15.14
CA ARG A 204 22.39 2.66 15.41
C ARG A 204 20.92 3.07 15.54
N GLN A 205 20.69 4.09 16.35
CA GLN A 205 19.41 4.79 16.42
C GLN A 205 19.55 6.14 15.72
N ALA A 206 18.55 6.51 14.92
CA ALA A 206 18.49 7.79 14.21
C ALA A 206 17.09 8.38 14.26
N ASP A 207 16.99 9.67 14.01
CA ASP A 207 15.71 10.34 13.82
C ASP A 207 15.29 10.22 12.34
N PHE A 208 14.19 9.52 12.06
CA PHE A 208 13.57 9.47 10.74
C PHE A 208 12.47 10.53 10.57
N ILE A 209 12.00 11.12 11.66
CA ILE A 209 10.91 12.11 11.63
C ILE A 209 11.42 13.44 11.11
N GLY A 210 12.44 14.00 11.75
CA GLY A 210 12.96 15.34 11.41
C GLY A 210 13.34 15.51 9.95
N PRO A 211 14.17 14.63 9.35
CA PRO A 211 14.51 14.71 7.94
C PRO A 211 13.30 14.61 7.00
N TYR A 212 12.37 13.69 7.25
CA TYR A 212 11.15 13.57 6.45
C TYR A 212 10.31 14.85 6.51
N VAL A 213 10.07 15.36 7.72
CA VAL A 213 9.28 16.58 7.95
C VAL A 213 9.94 17.79 7.29
N HIS A 214 11.28 17.91 7.37
CA HIS A 214 12.02 18.96 6.69
C HIS A 214 11.86 18.89 5.17
N ASP A 215 12.01 17.70 4.61
CA ASP A 215 12.08 17.49 3.17
C ASP A 215 10.70 17.57 2.47
N VAL A 216 9.58 17.37 3.18
CA VAL A 216 8.24 17.34 2.57
C VAL A 216 7.88 18.63 1.82
N ALA A 217 8.47 19.76 2.20
CA ALA A 217 8.32 21.04 1.48
C ALA A 217 8.89 21.02 0.06
N ALA A 218 9.78 20.08 -0.28
CA ALA A 218 10.23 19.92 -1.66
C ALA A 218 9.13 19.33 -2.57
N VAL A 219 8.10 18.74 -2.00
CA VAL A 219 7.01 18.05 -2.73
C VAL A 219 5.71 18.85 -2.65
N ILE A 220 5.37 19.33 -1.45
CA ILE A 220 4.12 20.03 -1.13
C ILE A 220 4.42 21.51 -0.92
N ASP A 221 3.56 22.38 -1.46
CA ASP A 221 3.63 23.82 -1.19
C ASP A 221 3.03 24.13 0.20
N MET A 222 3.87 23.96 1.22
CA MET A 222 3.47 24.15 2.63
C MET A 222 3.13 25.61 2.93
N ASP A 223 3.68 26.58 2.17
CA ASP A 223 3.41 28.00 2.35
C ASP A 223 2.00 28.39 1.92
N VAL A 224 1.49 27.76 0.86
CA VAL A 224 0.10 27.95 0.42
C VAL A 224 -0.87 27.42 1.47
N ILE A 225 -0.62 26.22 2.03
CA ILE A 225 -1.46 25.65 3.08
C ILE A 225 -1.47 26.56 4.31
N ARG A 226 -0.29 27.01 4.76
CA ARG A 226 -0.16 27.94 5.88
C ARG A 226 -0.92 29.24 5.65
N SER A 227 -0.76 29.83 4.47
CA SER A 227 -1.34 31.13 4.14
C SER A 227 -2.87 31.10 4.06
N ALA A 228 -3.44 29.95 3.68
CA ALA A 228 -4.88 29.75 3.62
C ALA A 228 -5.52 29.57 5.01
N GLY A 229 -4.72 29.18 6.03
CA GLY A 229 -5.19 29.00 7.40
C GLY A 229 -6.24 27.90 7.56
N LEU A 230 -6.17 26.85 6.75
CA LEU A 230 -7.12 25.74 6.76
C LEU A 230 -7.16 25.05 8.13
N ASN A 231 -8.35 24.67 8.56
CA ASN A 231 -8.56 23.75 9.67
C ASN A 231 -8.51 22.31 9.15
N ILE A 232 -7.43 21.57 9.48
CA ILE A 232 -7.13 20.26 8.91
C ILE A 232 -7.35 19.18 9.98
N GLY A 233 -8.20 18.20 9.67
CA GLY A 233 -8.41 17.02 10.52
C GLY A 233 -7.60 15.83 10.05
N ILE A 234 -6.93 15.12 10.98
CA ILE A 234 -6.12 13.96 10.63
C ILE A 234 -6.43 12.79 11.55
N ASP A 235 -6.65 11.63 10.97
CA ASP A 235 -6.74 10.37 11.69
C ASP A 235 -5.67 9.40 11.20
N PRO A 236 -4.57 9.23 11.93
CA PRO A 236 -3.52 8.26 11.57
C PRO A 236 -3.92 6.81 11.85
N LEU A 237 -5.18 6.55 12.20
CA LEU A 237 -5.74 5.25 12.57
C LEU A 237 -4.84 4.48 13.55
N GLY A 238 -4.20 5.21 14.49
CA GLY A 238 -3.28 4.67 15.49
C GLY A 238 -1.98 4.10 14.92
N GLY A 239 -1.63 4.48 13.70
CA GLY A 239 -0.45 3.98 12.98
C GLY A 239 0.83 4.79 13.18
N ALA A 240 1.86 4.45 12.42
CA ALA A 240 3.20 5.02 12.52
C ALA A 240 3.28 6.50 12.16
N ALA A 241 2.27 7.06 11.46
CA ALA A 241 2.21 8.48 11.14
C ALA A 241 1.92 9.38 12.35
N VAL A 242 1.45 8.85 13.50
CA VAL A 242 1.11 9.65 14.70
C VAL A 242 2.22 10.62 15.07
N GLY A 243 3.47 10.15 15.09
CA GLY A 243 4.63 10.95 15.50
C GLY A 243 5.06 12.05 14.51
N TYR A 244 4.53 12.07 13.30
CA TYR A 244 4.91 13.01 12.23
C TYR A 244 4.08 14.29 12.25
N TRP A 245 2.84 14.23 12.72
CA TRP A 245 1.90 15.35 12.59
C TRP A 245 2.21 16.53 13.50
N ALA A 246 2.66 16.29 14.75
CA ALA A 246 3.05 17.38 15.64
C ALA A 246 4.27 18.17 15.09
N PRO A 247 5.37 17.52 14.66
CA PRO A 247 6.49 18.23 14.02
C PRO A 247 6.09 18.96 12.72
N ILE A 248 5.23 18.37 11.86
CA ILE A 248 4.70 19.07 10.66
C ILE A 248 3.93 20.32 11.07
N THR A 249 3.04 20.20 12.06
CA THR A 249 2.24 21.32 12.58
C THR A 249 3.14 22.46 13.06
N GLU A 250 4.15 22.14 13.86
CA GLU A 250 5.07 23.13 14.44
C GLU A 250 5.95 23.78 13.35
N GLN A 251 6.62 22.97 12.53
CA GLN A 251 7.57 23.46 11.53
C GLN A 251 6.89 24.35 10.49
N TYR A 252 5.72 23.96 10.01
CA TYR A 252 5.01 24.70 8.95
C TYR A 252 3.90 25.61 9.48
N ARG A 253 3.69 25.66 10.79
CA ARG A 253 2.67 26.51 11.45
C ARG A 253 1.27 26.27 10.86
N LEU A 254 0.89 25.00 10.73
CA LEU A 254 -0.41 24.60 10.23
C LEU A 254 -1.41 24.45 11.38
N ASN A 255 -2.69 24.60 11.09
CA ASN A 255 -3.77 24.34 12.04
C ASN A 255 -4.26 22.91 11.85
N ILE A 256 -3.59 21.94 12.50
CA ILE A 256 -3.87 20.51 12.41
C ILE A 256 -4.45 19.99 13.73
N THR A 257 -5.54 19.25 13.65
CA THR A 257 -6.11 18.45 14.73
C THR A 257 -5.95 16.97 14.44
N VAL A 258 -5.18 16.24 15.28
CA VAL A 258 -5.06 14.79 15.21
C VAL A 258 -6.18 14.16 16.05
N VAL A 259 -7.08 13.43 15.40
CA VAL A 259 -8.33 12.92 16.03
C VAL A 259 -8.02 11.74 16.96
N ASN A 260 -7.17 10.80 16.54
CA ASN A 260 -6.75 9.63 17.33
C ASN A 260 -5.23 9.61 17.50
N PRO A 261 -4.67 10.38 18.47
CA PRO A 261 -3.22 10.51 18.63
C PRO A 261 -2.56 9.35 19.39
N GLN A 262 -3.32 8.35 19.82
CA GLN A 262 -2.82 7.27 20.67
C GLN A 262 -2.33 6.08 19.84
N LEU A 263 -1.20 5.50 20.24
CA LEU A 263 -0.74 4.20 19.80
C LEU A 263 -1.30 3.15 20.77
N ASP A 264 -2.21 2.32 20.29
CA ASP A 264 -2.83 1.22 21.06
C ASP A 264 -2.87 -0.03 20.17
N PRO A 265 -2.08 -1.07 20.47
CA PRO A 265 -1.99 -2.25 19.62
C PRO A 265 -3.30 -3.06 19.55
N THR A 266 -4.30 -2.76 20.39
CA THR A 266 -5.64 -3.33 20.27
C THR A 266 -6.52 -2.57 19.29
N PHE A 267 -6.13 -1.36 18.89
CA PHE A 267 -6.90 -0.44 18.03
C PHE A 267 -8.35 -0.25 18.50
N ARG A 268 -8.57 -0.18 19.83
CA ARG A 268 -9.92 -0.13 20.46
C ARG A 268 -10.76 1.08 20.06
N PHE A 269 -10.15 2.13 19.55
CA PHE A 269 -10.83 3.34 19.06
C PHE A 269 -11.39 3.18 17.65
N MET A 270 -11.02 2.10 16.95
CA MET A 270 -11.49 1.84 15.59
C MET A 270 -12.92 1.33 15.56
N THR A 271 -13.61 1.68 14.51
CA THR A 271 -14.91 1.09 14.15
C THR A 271 -14.72 -0.22 13.40
N VAL A 272 -15.69 -1.13 13.55
CA VAL A 272 -15.69 -2.44 12.90
C VAL A 272 -15.91 -2.26 11.39
N ASP A 273 -15.12 -2.96 10.59
CA ASP A 273 -15.25 -2.93 9.14
C ASP A 273 -16.38 -3.84 8.62
N HIS A 274 -16.63 -3.81 7.32
CA HIS A 274 -17.72 -4.52 6.65
C HIS A 274 -17.75 -6.04 6.92
N ASP A 275 -16.61 -6.65 7.20
CA ASP A 275 -16.45 -8.09 7.47
C ASP A 275 -16.54 -8.48 8.97
N GLY A 276 -16.86 -7.52 9.83
CA GLY A 276 -16.98 -7.74 11.29
C GLY A 276 -15.66 -7.73 12.04
N LYS A 277 -14.55 -7.30 11.42
CA LYS A 277 -13.22 -7.19 12.03
C LYS A 277 -12.84 -5.73 12.21
N ILE A 278 -11.90 -5.49 13.11
CA ILE A 278 -11.18 -4.23 13.14
C ILE A 278 -10.18 -4.26 11.99
N ARG A 279 -10.27 -3.27 11.08
CA ARG A 279 -9.30 -3.02 10.01
C ARG A 279 -8.98 -1.53 9.97
N MET A 280 -7.72 -1.19 9.80
CA MET A 280 -7.28 0.19 9.69
C MET A 280 -7.17 0.61 8.21
N ASP A 281 -8.20 0.25 7.43
CA ASP A 281 -8.28 0.57 5.99
C ASP A 281 -8.85 1.97 5.79
N CYS A 282 -8.01 2.93 5.47
CA CYS A 282 -8.40 4.32 5.25
C CYS A 282 -9.24 4.54 3.97
N SER A 283 -9.44 3.52 3.15
CA SER A 283 -10.39 3.54 2.02
C SER A 283 -11.78 3.01 2.38
N SER A 284 -11.94 2.38 3.56
CA SER A 284 -13.20 1.83 4.01
C SER A 284 -14.08 2.88 4.68
N PRO A 285 -15.35 3.09 4.23
CA PRO A 285 -16.27 4.00 4.89
C PRO A 285 -16.63 3.56 6.32
N TYR A 286 -16.48 2.28 6.63
CA TYR A 286 -16.74 1.75 7.96
C TYR A 286 -15.57 2.03 8.91
N ALA A 287 -14.33 1.75 8.48
CA ALA A 287 -13.13 2.06 9.27
C ALA A 287 -12.98 3.58 9.49
N MET A 288 -13.30 4.39 8.48
CA MET A 288 -13.21 5.85 8.52
C MET A 288 -14.45 6.53 9.11
N ALA A 289 -15.44 5.78 9.61
CA ALA A 289 -16.71 6.34 10.08
C ALA A 289 -16.53 7.41 11.19
N GLY A 290 -15.51 7.27 12.04
CA GLY A 290 -15.14 8.24 13.06
C GLY A 290 -14.79 9.60 12.47
N LEU A 291 -13.85 9.64 11.53
CA LEU A 291 -13.42 10.88 10.87
C LEU A 291 -14.51 11.47 9.97
N VAL A 292 -15.25 10.62 9.25
CA VAL A 292 -16.36 11.07 8.39
C VAL A 292 -17.45 11.83 9.19
N LYS A 293 -17.74 11.40 10.42
CA LYS A 293 -18.68 12.11 11.33
C LYS A 293 -18.22 13.52 11.70
N LEU A 294 -16.92 13.79 11.62
CA LEU A 294 -16.31 15.08 11.96
C LEU A 294 -16.06 15.97 10.73
N LYS A 295 -16.45 15.53 9.52
CA LYS A 295 -16.10 16.19 8.26
C LYS A 295 -16.43 17.69 8.21
N ASP A 296 -17.53 18.11 8.85
CA ASP A 296 -17.99 19.50 8.84
C ASP A 296 -17.22 20.40 9.83
N GLN A 297 -16.37 19.82 10.68
CA GLN A 297 -15.50 20.55 11.60
C GLN A 297 -14.17 20.99 10.94
N PHE A 298 -13.85 20.43 9.78
CA PHE A 298 -12.58 20.67 9.07
C PHE A 298 -12.83 21.21 7.67
N ASP A 299 -11.89 21.97 7.13
CA ASP A 299 -11.92 22.38 5.72
C ASP A 299 -11.52 21.21 4.82
N ILE A 300 -10.60 20.38 5.31
CA ILE A 300 -10.20 19.10 4.72
C ILE A 300 -9.80 18.15 5.85
N ALA A 301 -10.08 16.86 5.68
CA ALA A 301 -9.58 15.85 6.60
C ALA A 301 -9.06 14.62 5.84
N PHE A 302 -8.16 13.85 6.48
CA PHE A 302 -7.63 12.63 5.88
C PHE A 302 -7.11 11.64 6.93
N GLY A 303 -7.03 10.38 6.53
CA GLY A 303 -6.48 9.30 7.37
C GLY A 303 -5.39 8.53 6.66
N ASN A 304 -4.59 7.80 7.46
CA ASN A 304 -3.55 6.89 6.98
C ASN A 304 -3.71 5.53 7.65
N ASP A 305 -3.36 4.47 6.93
CA ASP A 305 -3.25 3.13 7.50
C ASP A 305 -2.00 3.00 8.41
N PRO A 306 -1.84 1.91 9.19
CA PRO A 306 -0.82 1.84 10.22
C PRO A 306 0.62 2.05 9.78
N ASP A 307 1.00 1.70 8.56
CA ASP A 307 2.34 1.99 8.02
C ASP A 307 2.36 3.21 7.09
N ALA A 308 1.23 3.91 7.00
CA ALA A 308 0.99 5.16 6.30
C ALA A 308 1.39 5.17 4.82
N ASP A 309 1.31 4.00 4.17
CA ASP A 309 1.52 3.90 2.73
C ASP A 309 0.21 4.18 1.93
N ARG A 310 -0.94 4.37 2.64
CA ARG A 310 -2.24 4.68 2.06
C ARG A 310 -2.87 5.94 2.63
N HIS A 311 -3.85 6.46 1.88
CA HIS A 311 -4.59 7.67 2.23
C HIS A 311 -6.10 7.45 2.18
N GLY A 312 -6.84 8.15 3.05
CA GLY A 312 -8.29 8.27 2.98
C GLY A 312 -8.67 9.74 3.06
N ILE A 313 -9.15 10.33 1.98
CA ILE A 313 -9.48 11.76 1.92
C ILE A 313 -10.94 11.97 2.27
N VAL A 314 -11.20 12.83 3.26
CA VAL A 314 -12.54 13.17 3.73
C VAL A 314 -12.80 14.65 3.47
N THR A 315 -13.77 14.94 2.63
CA THR A 315 -14.15 16.30 2.23
C THR A 315 -15.52 16.68 2.81
N ARG A 316 -15.78 17.97 2.94
CA ARG A 316 -17.13 18.47 3.28
C ARG A 316 -18.15 18.11 2.22
N SER A 317 -17.74 18.24 0.95
CA SER A 317 -18.65 18.09 -0.20
C SER A 317 -19.10 16.65 -0.42
N MET A 318 -18.23 15.63 -0.17
CA MET A 318 -18.51 14.23 -0.51
C MET A 318 -18.34 13.25 0.66
N GLY A 319 -17.80 13.68 1.80
CA GLY A 319 -17.35 12.74 2.84
C GLY A 319 -16.09 12.00 2.42
N LEU A 320 -16.00 10.67 2.70
CA LEU A 320 -14.86 9.85 2.27
C LEU A 320 -14.88 9.68 0.75
N MET A 321 -13.81 10.13 0.10
CA MET A 321 -13.64 9.96 -1.33
C MET A 321 -13.24 8.53 -1.70
N ASN A 322 -13.80 8.02 -2.80
CA ASN A 322 -13.27 6.81 -3.42
C ASN A 322 -11.82 7.07 -3.88
N PRO A 323 -10.86 6.17 -3.59
CA PRO A 323 -9.47 6.37 -4.00
C PRO A 323 -9.29 6.64 -5.50
N ASN A 324 -10.00 5.94 -6.37
CA ASN A 324 -9.95 6.19 -7.82
C ASN A 324 -10.35 7.63 -8.20
N HIS A 325 -11.35 8.19 -7.49
CA HIS A 325 -11.80 9.56 -7.72
C HIS A 325 -10.73 10.56 -7.30
N TYR A 326 -10.16 10.34 -6.11
CA TYR A 326 -9.10 11.22 -5.62
C TYR A 326 -7.83 11.13 -6.47
N LEU A 327 -7.43 9.94 -6.93
CA LEU A 327 -6.29 9.79 -7.85
C LEU A 327 -6.48 10.59 -9.14
N ALA A 328 -7.67 10.56 -9.76
CA ALA A 328 -7.95 11.34 -10.97
C ALA A 328 -7.86 12.86 -10.71
N VAL A 329 -8.36 13.32 -9.56
CA VAL A 329 -8.27 14.72 -9.12
C VAL A 329 -6.81 15.10 -8.86
N ALA A 330 -6.05 14.26 -8.14
CA ALA A 330 -4.64 14.48 -7.85
C ALA A 330 -3.80 14.60 -9.13
N VAL A 331 -4.01 13.69 -10.09
CA VAL A 331 -3.35 13.73 -11.41
C VAL A 331 -3.65 15.04 -12.13
N ARG A 332 -4.94 15.45 -12.24
CA ARG A 332 -5.31 16.72 -12.87
C ARG A 332 -4.61 17.90 -12.19
N TYR A 333 -4.67 17.96 -10.87
CA TYR A 333 -4.09 19.04 -10.10
C TYR A 333 -2.58 19.12 -10.29
N LEU A 334 -1.87 18.02 -10.08
CA LEU A 334 -0.41 17.98 -10.19
C LEU A 334 0.07 18.35 -11.59
N LEU A 335 -0.52 17.79 -12.64
CA LEU A 335 -0.12 18.10 -14.02
C LEU A 335 -0.36 19.56 -14.43
N THR A 336 -1.23 20.28 -13.72
CA THR A 336 -1.51 21.71 -13.96
C THR A 336 -0.77 22.64 -13.01
N HIS A 337 -0.16 22.12 -11.92
CA HIS A 337 0.50 22.91 -10.88
C HIS A 337 1.95 22.51 -10.60
N ARG A 338 2.55 21.68 -11.43
CA ARG A 338 3.98 21.28 -11.35
C ARG A 338 4.67 21.59 -12.69
N PRO A 339 4.97 22.89 -12.97
CA PRO A 339 5.48 23.31 -14.28
C PRO A 339 6.89 22.77 -14.59
N GLU A 340 7.68 22.45 -13.56
CA GLU A 340 9.03 21.90 -13.73
C GLU A 340 9.04 20.41 -14.10
N TRP A 341 7.90 19.72 -14.00
CA TRP A 341 7.82 18.32 -14.40
C TRP A 341 7.97 18.15 -15.90
N SER A 342 8.78 17.20 -16.34
CA SER A 342 8.94 16.87 -17.75
C SER A 342 7.58 16.59 -18.41
N THR A 343 7.32 17.22 -19.53
CA THR A 343 6.10 16.99 -20.33
C THR A 343 6.01 15.56 -20.89
N THR A 344 7.14 14.86 -20.97
CA THR A 344 7.23 13.47 -21.44
C THR A 344 7.10 12.46 -20.30
N ALA A 345 7.16 12.89 -19.02
CA ALA A 345 6.97 12.00 -17.90
C ALA A 345 5.56 11.42 -17.89
N ALA A 346 5.47 10.10 -17.74
CA ALA A 346 4.21 9.37 -17.75
C ALA A 346 3.45 9.49 -16.41
N VAL A 347 2.15 9.24 -16.46
CA VAL A 347 1.30 9.00 -15.29
C VAL A 347 1.07 7.49 -15.15
N GLY A 348 1.49 6.92 -14.02
CA GLY A 348 1.37 5.50 -13.73
C GLY A 348 0.06 5.15 -13.04
N LYS A 349 -0.61 4.10 -13.50
CA LYS A 349 -1.74 3.48 -12.80
C LYS A 349 -1.74 1.96 -12.94
N THR A 350 -2.40 1.26 -12.01
CA THR A 350 -2.64 -0.18 -12.20
C THR A 350 -3.77 -0.42 -13.19
N LEU A 351 -3.73 -1.56 -13.86
CA LEU A 351 -4.74 -1.95 -14.86
C LEU A 351 -6.17 -2.09 -14.29
N VAL A 352 -6.32 -2.13 -12.97
CA VAL A 352 -7.61 -2.20 -12.26
C VAL A 352 -8.05 -0.86 -11.66
N SER A 353 -7.24 0.19 -11.81
CA SER A 353 -7.64 1.56 -11.45
C SER A 353 -8.58 2.17 -12.50
N SER A 354 -9.35 3.18 -12.10
CA SER A 354 -10.41 3.78 -12.92
C SER A 354 -9.93 4.31 -14.28
N GLY A 355 -10.73 4.11 -15.30
CA GLY A 355 -10.58 4.71 -16.63
C GLY A 355 -10.78 6.24 -16.66
N LEU A 356 -11.31 6.84 -15.58
CA LEU A 356 -11.36 8.29 -15.45
C LEU A 356 -9.94 8.91 -15.45
N ILE A 357 -8.96 8.20 -14.86
CA ILE A 357 -7.56 8.63 -14.90
C ILE A 357 -7.06 8.68 -16.34
N ASP A 358 -7.41 7.70 -17.18
CA ASP A 358 -7.03 7.64 -18.60
C ASP A 358 -7.54 8.88 -19.35
N GLN A 359 -8.82 9.24 -19.10
CA GLN A 359 -9.44 10.39 -19.75
C GLN A 359 -8.77 11.71 -19.33
N VAL A 360 -8.44 11.86 -18.04
CA VAL A 360 -7.72 13.04 -17.53
C VAL A 360 -6.33 13.15 -18.14
N VAL A 361 -5.58 12.05 -18.16
CA VAL A 361 -4.22 12.00 -18.71
C VAL A 361 -4.21 12.34 -20.19
N HIS A 362 -5.10 11.71 -20.99
CA HIS A 362 -5.23 11.98 -22.42
C HIS A 362 -5.68 13.43 -22.72
N HIS A 363 -6.64 13.95 -21.94
CA HIS A 363 -7.10 15.33 -22.09
C HIS A 363 -5.98 16.36 -21.87
N LEU A 364 -5.06 16.05 -20.96
CA LEU A 364 -3.89 16.90 -20.67
C LEU A 364 -2.70 16.62 -21.60
N GLY A 365 -2.87 15.78 -22.62
CA GLY A 365 -1.83 15.44 -23.59
C GLY A 365 -0.63 14.70 -23.00
N ARG A 366 -0.86 13.93 -21.90
CA ARG A 366 0.21 13.21 -21.20
C ARG A 366 0.16 11.71 -21.55
N THR A 367 1.26 11.03 -21.28
CA THR A 367 1.39 9.59 -21.49
C THR A 367 0.87 8.82 -20.28
N LEU A 368 0.02 7.80 -20.53
CA LEU A 368 -0.41 6.84 -19.51
C LEU A 368 0.54 5.64 -19.47
N TRP A 369 0.91 5.22 -18.27
CA TRP A 369 1.71 4.03 -18.02
C TRP A 369 0.89 3.02 -17.19
N GLU A 370 0.07 2.21 -17.87
CA GLU A 370 -0.77 1.19 -17.24
C GLU A 370 0.03 -0.11 -17.03
N VAL A 371 0.17 -0.54 -15.77
CA VAL A 371 0.98 -1.69 -15.33
C VAL A 371 0.15 -2.72 -14.56
N PRO A 372 0.67 -3.95 -14.31
CA PRO A 372 -0.01 -4.90 -13.43
C PRO A 372 -0.18 -4.36 -12.01
N VAL A 373 -1.05 -4.99 -11.21
CA VAL A 373 -1.24 -4.65 -9.79
C VAL A 373 0.07 -4.86 -9.03
N GLY A 374 0.45 -3.85 -8.24
CA GLY A 374 1.64 -3.83 -7.40
C GLY A 374 2.51 -2.61 -7.66
N PHE A 375 2.78 -1.84 -6.61
CA PHE A 375 3.48 -0.56 -6.70
C PHE A 375 4.92 -0.68 -7.20
N LYS A 376 5.54 -1.83 -7.03
CA LYS A 376 6.89 -2.16 -7.53
C LYS A 376 7.12 -1.86 -9.01
N TRP A 377 6.07 -1.94 -9.82
CA TRP A 377 6.16 -1.67 -11.26
C TRP A 377 6.44 -0.20 -11.57
N PHE A 378 6.11 0.71 -10.65
CA PHE A 378 6.34 2.14 -10.81
C PHE A 378 7.73 2.59 -10.34
N THR A 379 8.41 1.77 -9.52
CA THR A 379 9.69 2.10 -8.90
C THR A 379 10.74 2.63 -9.88
N PRO A 380 11.00 1.99 -11.04
CA PRO A 380 12.00 2.50 -11.98
C PRO A 380 11.65 3.89 -12.51
N GLY A 381 10.39 4.10 -12.92
CA GLY A 381 9.96 5.37 -13.50
C GLY A 381 9.88 6.52 -12.51
N LEU A 382 9.52 6.26 -11.24
CA LEU A 382 9.60 7.26 -10.17
C LEU A 382 11.05 7.59 -9.83
N LEU A 383 11.95 6.60 -9.87
CA LEU A 383 13.36 6.77 -9.53
C LEU A 383 14.10 7.64 -10.56
N ASP A 384 13.85 7.44 -11.84
CA ASP A 384 14.52 8.17 -12.94
C ASP A 384 13.73 9.39 -13.45
N GLY A 385 12.53 9.64 -12.90
CA GLY A 385 11.66 10.76 -13.27
C GLY A 385 10.88 10.57 -14.58
N SER A 386 10.95 9.38 -15.20
CA SER A 386 10.14 9.07 -16.40
C SER A 386 8.66 8.83 -16.08
N CYS A 387 8.33 8.60 -14.80
CA CYS A 387 6.97 8.56 -14.26
C CYS A 387 6.83 9.66 -13.18
N CYS A 388 5.94 10.63 -13.39
CA CYS A 388 5.80 11.75 -12.46
C CYS A 388 4.78 11.51 -11.35
N PHE A 389 3.85 10.59 -11.54
CA PHE A 389 2.84 10.16 -10.59
C PHE A 389 2.56 8.67 -10.78
N ALA A 390 2.39 7.95 -9.69
CA ALA A 390 1.98 6.55 -9.70
C ALA A 390 0.91 6.30 -8.64
N GLY A 391 -0.17 5.59 -9.00
CA GLY A 391 -1.28 5.32 -8.09
C GLY A 391 -1.97 3.99 -8.29
N GLU A 392 -2.51 3.45 -7.20
CA GLU A 392 -3.29 2.22 -7.13
C GLU A 392 -4.68 2.51 -6.55
N GLU A 393 -5.70 1.81 -7.04
CA GLU A 393 -7.08 1.87 -6.54
C GLU A 393 -7.21 1.51 -5.05
N SER A 394 -6.18 0.88 -4.50
CA SER A 394 -6.08 0.52 -3.08
C SER A 394 -5.67 1.69 -2.17
N ALA A 395 -5.76 2.93 -2.66
CA ALA A 395 -5.42 4.17 -1.97
C ALA A 395 -3.92 4.38 -1.70
N GLY A 396 -3.06 3.75 -2.47
CA GLY A 396 -1.61 3.97 -2.42
C GLY A 396 -1.14 4.78 -3.62
N ALA A 397 -0.34 5.83 -3.40
CA ALA A 397 0.26 6.62 -4.48
C ALA A 397 1.56 7.29 -4.03
N SER A 398 2.35 7.74 -5.00
CA SER A 398 3.50 8.62 -4.81
C SER A 398 3.70 9.46 -6.06
N PHE A 399 4.43 10.57 -5.93
CA PHE A 399 4.75 11.46 -7.06
C PHE A 399 6.05 12.22 -6.81
N LEU A 400 6.58 12.85 -7.86
CA LEU A 400 7.87 13.55 -7.82
C LEU A 400 7.80 14.83 -6.99
N CYS A 401 8.97 15.27 -6.53
CA CYS A 401 9.17 16.61 -5.98
C CYS A 401 8.75 17.70 -6.98
N GLN A 402 8.59 18.93 -6.51
CA GLN A 402 8.22 20.07 -7.36
C GLN A 402 9.21 20.29 -8.52
N ASP A 403 10.49 20.03 -8.28
CA ASP A 403 11.58 20.12 -9.27
C ASP A 403 11.70 18.92 -10.22
N GLY A 404 10.81 17.94 -10.11
CA GLY A 404 10.82 16.71 -10.91
C GLY A 404 11.77 15.63 -10.43
N THR A 405 12.44 15.80 -9.30
CA THR A 405 13.25 14.72 -8.70
C THR A 405 12.40 13.73 -7.92
N VAL A 406 12.96 12.52 -7.68
CA VAL A 406 12.25 11.48 -6.92
C VAL A 406 12.03 11.89 -5.45
N TRP A 407 10.80 11.68 -4.96
CA TRP A 407 10.46 11.76 -3.54
C TRP A 407 10.64 10.40 -2.86
N THR A 408 9.71 9.49 -3.11
CA THR A 408 9.76 8.07 -2.70
C THR A 408 9.43 7.18 -3.90
N THR A 409 9.89 5.95 -3.85
CA THR A 409 9.56 4.91 -4.82
C THR A 409 8.60 3.86 -4.24
N ASP A 410 8.23 4.03 -2.97
CA ASP A 410 7.08 3.37 -2.35
C ASP A 410 5.95 4.39 -2.16
N LYS A 411 4.76 3.91 -1.81
CA LYS A 411 3.56 4.72 -1.58
C LYS A 411 3.74 5.62 -0.35
N ASP A 412 3.14 6.80 -0.40
CA ASP A 412 3.20 7.80 0.68
C ASP A 412 1.84 8.41 0.97
N GLY A 413 1.16 7.90 1.99
CA GLY A 413 -0.16 8.36 2.38
C GLY A 413 -0.18 9.74 3.05
N LEU A 414 0.91 10.12 3.76
CA LEU A 414 1.03 11.45 4.35
C LEU A 414 1.06 12.51 3.26
N LEU A 415 1.84 12.23 2.20
CA LEU A 415 1.98 13.12 1.06
C LEU A 415 0.65 13.38 0.35
N LEU A 416 -0.15 12.32 0.15
CA LEU A 416 -1.46 12.44 -0.50
C LEU A 416 -2.45 13.24 0.35
N GLY A 417 -2.43 13.11 1.67
CA GLY A 417 -3.21 13.93 2.59
C GLY A 417 -2.81 15.41 2.52
N LEU A 418 -1.51 15.71 2.57
CA LEU A 418 -1.01 17.07 2.44
C LEU A 418 -1.29 17.68 1.06
N LEU A 419 -1.29 16.87 -0.02
CA LEU A 419 -1.71 17.32 -1.35
C LEU A 419 -3.18 17.74 -1.38
N ALA A 420 -4.07 17.04 -0.67
CA ALA A 420 -5.46 17.45 -0.56
C ALA A 420 -5.60 18.82 0.14
N ALA A 421 -4.80 19.06 1.17
CA ALA A 421 -4.74 20.36 1.83
C ALA A 421 -4.15 21.46 0.91
N GLU A 422 -3.07 21.19 0.17
CA GLU A 422 -2.50 22.11 -0.82
C GLU A 422 -3.53 22.50 -1.88
N MET A 423 -4.22 21.51 -2.42
CA MET A 423 -5.26 21.70 -3.43
C MET A 423 -6.39 22.60 -2.90
N THR A 424 -6.89 22.29 -1.72
CA THR A 424 -7.96 23.07 -1.07
C THR A 424 -7.51 24.50 -0.80
N ALA A 425 -6.29 24.68 -0.29
CA ALA A 425 -5.71 26.00 0.00
C ALA A 425 -5.54 26.86 -1.25
N ARG A 426 -5.06 26.26 -2.35
CA ARG A 426 -4.73 27.00 -3.59
C ARG A 426 -5.98 27.36 -4.38
N THR A 427 -6.96 26.49 -4.40
CA THR A 427 -8.14 26.65 -5.29
C THR A 427 -9.39 27.16 -4.58
N GLY A 428 -9.44 27.09 -3.25
CA GLY A 428 -10.62 27.38 -2.45
C GLY A 428 -11.73 26.31 -2.58
N LYS A 429 -11.42 25.17 -3.23
CA LYS A 429 -12.32 24.03 -3.44
C LYS A 429 -11.72 22.75 -2.87
N ASP A 430 -12.53 21.95 -2.21
CA ASP A 430 -12.08 20.66 -1.73
C ASP A 430 -11.95 19.63 -2.90
N PRO A 431 -11.21 18.52 -2.71
CA PRO A 431 -11.07 17.49 -3.75
C PRO A 431 -12.37 16.90 -4.27
N GLY A 432 -13.44 16.87 -3.47
CA GLY A 432 -14.75 16.39 -3.91
C GLY A 432 -15.43 17.34 -4.91
N GLU A 433 -15.26 18.66 -4.75
CA GLU A 433 -15.72 19.66 -5.72
C GLU A 433 -14.95 19.54 -7.04
N HIS A 434 -13.63 19.33 -6.98
CA HIS A 434 -12.82 19.05 -8.17
C HIS A 434 -13.23 17.76 -8.87
N TYR A 435 -13.60 16.71 -8.12
CA TYR A 435 -14.16 15.51 -8.70
C TYR A 435 -15.49 15.77 -9.40
N GLY A 436 -16.36 16.61 -8.82
CA GLY A 436 -17.60 17.03 -9.46
C GLY A 436 -17.37 17.67 -10.84
N GLU A 437 -16.32 18.50 -10.97
CA GLU A 437 -15.92 19.07 -12.28
C GLU A 437 -15.44 17.99 -13.27
N LEU A 438 -14.64 17.01 -12.80
CA LEU A 438 -14.21 15.89 -13.65
C LEU A 438 -15.39 15.04 -14.10
N ALA A 439 -16.31 14.72 -13.19
CA ALA A 439 -17.52 13.96 -13.50
C ALA A 439 -18.43 14.69 -14.50
N ALA A 440 -18.55 16.00 -14.39
CA ALA A 440 -19.30 16.80 -15.36
C ALA A 440 -18.63 16.82 -16.75
N GLN A 441 -17.30 16.77 -16.81
CA GLN A 441 -16.55 16.81 -18.06
C GLN A 441 -16.45 15.44 -18.75
N PHE A 442 -16.23 14.36 -17.99
CA PHE A 442 -15.90 13.04 -18.51
C PHE A 442 -16.95 11.97 -18.23
N GLY A 443 -17.97 12.26 -17.45
CA GLY A 443 -18.92 11.28 -16.93
C GLY A 443 -18.51 10.71 -15.58
N THR A 444 -19.50 10.15 -14.87
CA THR A 444 -19.30 9.51 -13.57
C THR A 444 -18.91 8.04 -13.78
N PRO A 445 -17.74 7.58 -13.30
CA PRO A 445 -17.42 6.18 -13.32
C PRO A 445 -18.20 5.42 -12.23
N TYR A 446 -18.74 4.27 -12.60
CA TYR A 446 -19.36 3.29 -11.71
C TYR A 446 -18.41 2.12 -11.59
N TYR A 447 -17.87 1.88 -10.41
CA TYR A 447 -16.77 0.92 -10.19
C TYR A 447 -17.13 -0.06 -9.08
N ILE A 448 -16.79 -1.32 -9.25
CA ILE A 448 -16.96 -2.36 -8.23
C ILE A 448 -15.78 -3.34 -8.22
N ARG A 449 -15.47 -3.86 -7.04
CA ARG A 449 -14.63 -5.03 -6.84
C ARG A 449 -15.43 -6.13 -6.16
N ILE A 450 -15.34 -7.35 -6.68
CA ILE A 450 -15.99 -8.55 -6.17
C ILE A 450 -14.92 -9.60 -5.88
N ASP A 451 -14.92 -10.14 -4.67
CA ASP A 451 -14.08 -11.27 -4.27
C ASP A 451 -14.93 -12.54 -4.33
N ALA A 452 -14.52 -13.52 -5.13
CA ALA A 452 -15.25 -14.77 -5.34
C ALA A 452 -14.37 -15.98 -5.04
N PRO A 453 -14.92 -17.06 -4.41
CA PRO A 453 -14.18 -18.28 -4.10
C PRO A 453 -13.53 -18.89 -5.35
N ALA A 454 -12.31 -19.42 -5.21
CA ALA A 454 -11.61 -20.16 -6.26
C ALA A 454 -10.68 -21.21 -5.67
N THR A 455 -10.69 -22.41 -6.25
CA THR A 455 -9.74 -23.48 -5.89
C THR A 455 -8.32 -23.11 -6.38
N PRO A 456 -7.27 -23.77 -5.86
CA PRO A 456 -5.91 -23.58 -6.36
C PRO A 456 -5.77 -23.80 -7.88
N ASP A 457 -6.45 -24.81 -8.43
CA ASP A 457 -6.42 -25.13 -9.86
C ASP A 457 -7.13 -24.05 -10.70
N GLN A 458 -8.27 -23.53 -10.22
CA GLN A 458 -8.96 -22.40 -10.85
C GLN A 458 -8.10 -21.15 -10.83
N LYS A 459 -7.41 -20.86 -9.71
CA LYS A 459 -6.46 -19.73 -9.61
C LYS A 459 -5.30 -19.89 -10.58
N ASN A 460 -4.73 -21.08 -10.70
CA ASN A 460 -3.64 -21.38 -11.63
C ASN A 460 -4.09 -21.22 -13.10
N ARG A 461 -5.28 -21.72 -13.44
CA ARG A 461 -5.86 -21.54 -14.77
C ARG A 461 -6.12 -20.09 -15.10
N LEU A 462 -6.77 -19.34 -14.17
CA LEU A 462 -7.06 -17.93 -14.36
C LEU A 462 -5.78 -17.11 -14.60
N GLY A 463 -4.71 -17.39 -13.84
CA GLY A 463 -3.41 -16.72 -13.99
C GLY A 463 -2.70 -17.01 -15.32
N LYS A 464 -3.13 -18.03 -16.07
CA LYS A 464 -2.53 -18.47 -17.35
C LYS A 464 -3.45 -18.28 -18.54
N LEU A 465 -4.61 -17.62 -18.37
CA LEU A 465 -5.51 -17.37 -19.50
C LEU A 465 -4.79 -16.59 -20.60
N SER A 466 -5.11 -16.95 -21.84
CA SER A 466 -4.76 -16.19 -23.03
C SER A 466 -5.99 -15.47 -23.60
N PRO A 467 -5.84 -14.47 -24.46
CA PRO A 467 -6.96 -13.82 -25.14
C PRO A 467 -7.84 -14.79 -25.96
N GLU A 468 -7.25 -15.88 -26.44
CA GLU A 468 -7.92 -16.93 -27.25
C GLU A 468 -8.81 -17.82 -26.38
N ASP A 469 -8.50 -18.01 -25.10
CA ASP A 469 -9.32 -18.77 -24.15
C ASP A 469 -10.68 -18.07 -23.87
N VAL A 470 -10.83 -16.81 -24.30
CA VAL A 470 -12.03 -15.99 -24.08
C VAL A 470 -12.56 -15.47 -25.40
N PRO A 471 -13.38 -16.28 -26.13
CA PRO A 471 -13.81 -15.98 -27.50
C PRO A 471 -14.92 -14.92 -27.61
N VAL A 472 -15.09 -14.06 -26.57
CA VAL A 472 -16.13 -13.02 -26.56
C VAL A 472 -15.76 -11.87 -27.50
N THR A 473 -16.76 -11.37 -28.22
CA THR A 473 -16.62 -10.22 -29.15
C THR A 473 -17.40 -8.99 -28.68
N LYS A 474 -18.27 -9.16 -27.68
CA LYS A 474 -19.05 -8.10 -27.05
C LYS A 474 -19.03 -8.24 -25.54
N LEU A 475 -19.18 -7.13 -24.83
CA LEU A 475 -19.36 -7.06 -23.38
C LEU A 475 -20.40 -5.98 -23.08
N ALA A 476 -21.46 -6.33 -22.35
CA ALA A 476 -22.59 -5.45 -22.05
C ALA A 476 -23.15 -4.73 -23.30
N GLY A 477 -23.26 -5.48 -24.41
CA GLY A 477 -23.78 -4.98 -25.67
C GLY A 477 -22.77 -4.18 -26.53
N GLU A 478 -21.58 -3.85 -26.02
CA GLU A 478 -20.54 -3.10 -26.73
C GLU A 478 -19.48 -4.03 -27.37
N PRO A 479 -18.92 -3.66 -28.53
CA PRO A 479 -17.80 -4.38 -29.10
C PRO A 479 -16.60 -4.39 -28.15
N VAL A 480 -15.95 -5.54 -27.98
CA VAL A 480 -14.67 -5.66 -27.28
C VAL A 480 -13.57 -5.02 -28.13
N VAL A 481 -12.85 -4.06 -27.53
CA VAL A 481 -11.74 -3.36 -28.19
C VAL A 481 -10.39 -3.95 -27.82
N ALA A 482 -10.27 -4.58 -26.63
CA ALA A 482 -9.05 -5.25 -26.23
C ALA A 482 -9.33 -6.40 -25.23
N LYS A 483 -8.49 -7.43 -25.29
CA LYS A 483 -8.37 -8.52 -24.32
C LYS A 483 -6.90 -8.58 -23.91
N LEU A 484 -6.60 -8.24 -22.65
CA LEU A 484 -5.25 -8.06 -22.18
C LEU A 484 -4.89 -9.15 -21.16
N THR A 485 -3.76 -9.80 -21.37
CA THR A 485 -3.07 -10.67 -20.43
C THR A 485 -1.67 -10.14 -20.10
N ARG A 486 -1.28 -9.05 -20.79
CA ARG A 486 -0.10 -8.25 -20.55
C ARG A 486 -0.48 -6.77 -20.38
N ALA A 487 0.22 -6.07 -19.52
CA ALA A 487 -0.03 -4.66 -19.28
C ALA A 487 0.53 -3.79 -20.41
N PRO A 488 -0.24 -2.83 -20.94
CA PRO A 488 0.18 -2.00 -22.07
C PRO A 488 1.43 -1.16 -21.79
N GLY A 489 1.66 -0.79 -20.53
CA GLY A 489 2.75 0.13 -20.17
C GLY A 489 4.13 -0.53 -20.11
N ASN A 490 4.24 -1.81 -19.81
CA ASN A 490 5.53 -2.48 -19.60
C ASN A 490 5.60 -3.92 -20.12
N ASP A 491 4.60 -4.37 -20.87
CA ASP A 491 4.47 -5.74 -21.41
C ASP A 491 4.58 -6.86 -20.36
N ALA A 492 4.42 -6.54 -19.07
CA ALA A 492 4.46 -7.55 -18.01
C ALA A 492 3.14 -8.34 -17.95
N LEU A 493 3.24 -9.64 -17.59
CA LEU A 493 2.07 -10.48 -17.37
C LEU A 493 1.20 -9.90 -16.24
N ILE A 494 -0.11 -9.76 -16.48
CA ILE A 494 -1.05 -9.28 -15.47
C ILE A 494 -1.48 -10.40 -14.50
N GLY A 495 -1.17 -11.65 -14.81
CA GLY A 495 -1.57 -12.80 -14.02
C GLY A 495 -3.09 -12.99 -13.97
N GLY A 496 -3.76 -12.74 -15.08
CA GLY A 496 -5.21 -12.79 -15.25
C GLY A 496 -5.63 -12.24 -16.61
N LEU A 497 -6.86 -11.76 -16.68
CA LEU A 497 -7.46 -11.23 -17.92
C LEU A 497 -8.11 -9.87 -17.65
N LYS A 498 -7.94 -8.90 -18.58
CA LYS A 498 -8.75 -7.68 -18.67
C LYS A 498 -9.43 -7.62 -20.03
N VAL A 499 -10.74 -7.38 -20.04
CA VAL A 499 -11.54 -7.17 -21.26
C VAL A 499 -12.05 -5.75 -21.27
N VAL A 500 -11.84 -5.04 -22.38
CA VAL A 500 -12.10 -3.60 -22.49
C VAL A 500 -13.07 -3.34 -23.64
N THR A 501 -14.05 -2.46 -23.41
CA THR A 501 -14.94 -1.85 -24.40
C THR A 501 -14.74 -0.34 -24.40
N LYS A 502 -15.49 0.38 -25.21
CA LYS A 502 -15.43 1.85 -25.26
C LYS A 502 -15.81 2.52 -23.93
N ASN A 503 -16.84 2.00 -23.25
CA ASN A 503 -17.41 2.65 -22.07
C ASN A 503 -17.39 1.78 -20.82
N GLY A 504 -16.59 0.71 -20.82
CA GLY A 504 -16.43 -0.13 -19.63
C GLY A 504 -15.40 -1.22 -19.83
N TRP A 505 -15.06 -1.85 -18.72
CA TRP A 505 -14.10 -2.95 -18.69
C TRP A 505 -14.34 -3.84 -17.48
N PHE A 506 -13.85 -5.07 -17.55
CA PHE A 506 -13.59 -5.87 -16.34
C PHE A 506 -12.19 -6.44 -16.36
N ALA A 507 -11.67 -6.74 -15.16
CA ALA A 507 -10.43 -7.50 -14.98
C ALA A 507 -10.64 -8.58 -13.91
N ALA A 508 -10.13 -9.79 -14.17
CA ALA A 508 -10.17 -10.89 -13.22
C ALA A 508 -8.76 -11.44 -12.98
N ARG A 509 -8.40 -11.63 -11.70
CA ARG A 509 -7.09 -12.13 -11.29
C ARG A 509 -7.19 -12.98 -10.03
N PRO A 510 -6.35 -14.04 -9.88
CA PRO A 510 -6.29 -14.79 -8.63
C PRO A 510 -5.74 -13.95 -7.48
N SER A 511 -6.18 -14.22 -6.26
CA SER A 511 -5.51 -13.74 -5.05
C SER A 511 -4.21 -14.52 -4.83
N GLY A 512 -3.13 -13.82 -4.46
CA GLY A 512 -1.85 -14.46 -4.13
C GLY A 512 -1.87 -15.21 -2.79
N THR A 513 -2.75 -14.80 -1.85
CA THR A 513 -2.73 -15.26 -0.46
C THR A 513 -4.01 -15.98 -0.02
N GLU A 514 -5.11 -15.83 -0.75
CA GLU A 514 -6.42 -16.35 -0.38
C GLU A 514 -6.98 -17.26 -1.48
N ASN A 515 -7.90 -18.17 -1.12
CA ASN A 515 -8.58 -19.05 -2.07
C ASN A 515 -9.77 -18.34 -2.76
N ILE A 516 -9.46 -17.20 -3.37
CA ILE A 516 -10.40 -16.37 -4.12
C ILE A 516 -9.77 -15.85 -5.41
N TYR A 517 -10.61 -15.44 -6.36
CA TYR A 517 -10.23 -14.48 -7.38
C TYR A 517 -10.92 -13.14 -7.16
N LYS A 518 -10.30 -12.10 -7.67
CA LYS A 518 -10.79 -10.72 -7.61
C LYS A 518 -11.27 -10.31 -8.98
N LEU A 519 -12.53 -9.92 -9.05
CA LEU A 519 -13.14 -9.34 -10.23
C LEU A 519 -13.30 -7.84 -10.01
N TYR A 520 -12.75 -7.05 -10.91
CA TYR A 520 -12.90 -5.60 -10.95
C TYR A 520 -13.70 -5.24 -12.20
N ALA A 521 -14.63 -4.32 -12.08
CA ALA A 521 -15.40 -3.84 -13.21
C ALA A 521 -15.70 -2.35 -13.10
N GLU A 522 -15.76 -1.67 -14.22
CA GLU A 522 -16.13 -0.27 -14.31
C GLU A 522 -17.00 0.01 -15.54
N SER A 523 -17.96 0.91 -15.35
CA SER A 523 -18.79 1.50 -16.39
C SER A 523 -18.66 3.01 -16.37
N LEU A 524 -18.52 3.63 -17.53
CA LEU A 524 -18.57 5.08 -17.71
C LEU A 524 -19.98 5.56 -18.14
N LYS A 525 -21.00 4.71 -18.04
CA LYS A 525 -22.39 5.04 -18.41
C LYS A 525 -23.31 5.17 -17.17
N ASN A 526 -23.61 4.04 -16.54
CA ASN A 526 -24.54 3.97 -15.41
C ASN A 526 -24.42 2.61 -14.69
N GLU A 527 -25.13 2.47 -13.56
CA GLU A 527 -25.15 1.25 -12.75
C GLU A 527 -25.67 0.03 -13.52
N SER A 528 -26.76 0.17 -14.30
CA SER A 528 -27.29 -0.96 -15.07
C SER A 528 -26.29 -1.49 -16.10
N HIS A 529 -25.45 -0.63 -16.69
CA HIS A 529 -24.38 -1.05 -17.58
C HIS A 529 -23.24 -1.73 -16.80
N LEU A 530 -22.93 -1.25 -15.59
CA LEU A 530 -21.99 -1.92 -14.69
C LEU A 530 -22.47 -3.33 -14.31
N ASP A 531 -23.76 -3.46 -13.93
CA ASP A 531 -24.36 -4.76 -13.59
C ASP A 531 -24.31 -5.74 -14.77
N ALA A 532 -24.57 -5.27 -15.99
CA ALA A 532 -24.43 -6.09 -17.20
C ALA A 532 -22.97 -6.56 -17.40
N ILE A 533 -21.98 -5.65 -17.24
CA ILE A 533 -20.54 -6.00 -17.30
C ILE A 533 -20.21 -7.06 -16.26
N VAL A 534 -20.64 -6.89 -15.01
CA VAL A 534 -20.36 -7.84 -13.90
C VAL A 534 -20.93 -9.22 -14.19
N ASN A 535 -22.22 -9.28 -14.59
CA ASN A 535 -22.88 -10.56 -14.86
C ASN A 535 -22.19 -11.31 -16.01
N GLU A 536 -21.94 -10.63 -17.13
CA GLU A 536 -21.25 -11.22 -18.28
C GLU A 536 -19.81 -11.61 -17.93
N ALA A 537 -19.07 -10.79 -17.14
CA ALA A 537 -17.73 -11.11 -16.68
C ALA A 537 -17.68 -12.38 -15.83
N GLN A 538 -18.65 -12.55 -14.90
CA GLN A 538 -18.75 -13.77 -14.08
C GLN A 538 -19.04 -15.01 -14.96
N ASP A 539 -19.89 -14.89 -15.98
CA ASP A 539 -20.18 -15.97 -16.92
C ASP A 539 -18.96 -16.33 -17.77
N ILE A 540 -18.23 -15.32 -18.26
CA ILE A 540 -16.99 -15.50 -19.03
C ILE A 540 -15.94 -16.25 -18.17
N ILE A 541 -15.73 -15.81 -16.93
CA ILE A 541 -14.76 -16.45 -16.05
C ILE A 541 -15.21 -17.87 -15.68
N ARG A 542 -16.50 -18.10 -15.40
CA ARG A 542 -17.06 -19.45 -15.15
C ARG A 542 -16.80 -20.38 -16.32
N GLN A 543 -17.03 -19.93 -17.55
CA GLN A 543 -16.77 -20.72 -18.77
C GLN A 543 -15.27 -21.02 -18.95
N ALA A 544 -14.39 -20.02 -18.74
CA ALA A 544 -12.95 -20.19 -18.85
C ALA A 544 -12.36 -21.14 -17.79
N LEU A 545 -13.04 -21.30 -16.66
CA LEU A 545 -12.67 -22.20 -15.55
C LEU A 545 -13.47 -23.52 -15.55
N ALA A 546 -14.36 -23.76 -16.50
CA ALA A 546 -15.17 -24.96 -16.57
C ALA A 546 -14.29 -26.23 -16.66
N GLY A 547 -14.70 -27.28 -15.92
CA GLY A 547 -13.97 -28.57 -15.84
C GLY A 547 -12.88 -28.63 -14.75
N LEU A 548 -12.77 -27.60 -13.90
CA LEU A 548 -11.84 -27.53 -12.75
C LEU A 548 -12.62 -27.46 -11.41
N GLU A 549 -13.70 -28.25 -11.28
CA GLU A 549 -14.50 -28.32 -10.04
C GLU A 549 -13.80 -29.10 -8.92
#